data_ca211479df89f1bd3d5586eec5f8752a
#
_entry.id   ca211479df89f1bd3d5586eec5f8752a
#
_cell.length_a   1.000
_cell.length_b   1.000
_cell.length_c   1.000
_cell.angle_alpha   90.00
_cell.angle_beta   90.00
_cell.angle_gamma   90.00
#
_symmetry.space_group_name_H-M   'P 1'
#
loop_
_entity.id
_entity.type
_entity.pdbx_description
1 polymer ?
#
loop_
_entity_poly.entity_id
_entity_poly.type
_entity_poly.pdbx_seq_one_letter_code
_entity_poly.pdbx_strand_id
1 'polypeptide(L)'
;MVSMKDIAAACGVSVATVSKALNDHADISEDTKKNVRRMAREMGYFPNSVARALKTNKTYNIGVLFVEEAHSGLTHDFFAHVLDSFKRTVEQQGYDITFLNCNKSRPNPMSYLEHSRYRGFDGVVIACVNFEDPEVIELLESDLPVVAIDCECRAKTSVLSDNEAGISQLMDYARELGHERIAYITGKDSAVTKARLKCYKDKMKEFGLPIREEYIVASEYRDIGQTAMVTTELLAMPEIPTCILFPDDYAAYGGINVIRGMGMKIPEDISVAGYDGISLAAQIQPRLTTIRQDTELMGKTAAEKLIQIIENPGQFEKETVSVKGKLVKGETFAKNPEI
;
A
#
# COMPACT_ATOMS: atom_id res chain seq x y z
N MET A 1 -41.46 -2.85 5.45
CA MET A 1 -40.22 -2.49 6.14
C MET A 1 -40.59 -1.53 7.26
N VAL A 2 -40.18 -1.80 8.49
CA VAL A 2 -40.53 -0.94 9.67
C VAL A 2 -39.85 0.43 9.49
N SER A 3 -40.60 1.49 9.82
CA SER A 3 -40.13 2.88 9.67
C SER A 3 -39.98 3.57 11.05
N MET A 4 -39.28 4.71 11.10
CA MET A 4 -39.23 5.53 12.33
C MET A 4 -40.59 5.97 12.82
N LYS A 5 -41.59 6.07 11.93
CA LYS A 5 -42.98 6.40 12.33
C LYS A 5 -43.62 5.27 13.15
N ASP A 6 -43.35 4.02 12.77
CA ASP A 6 -43.90 2.86 13.50
C ASP A 6 -43.27 2.74 14.89
N ILE A 7 -41.96 3.00 15.02
CA ILE A 7 -41.30 3.07 16.35
C ILE A 7 -41.82 4.21 17.18
N ALA A 8 -42.06 5.39 16.59
CA ALA A 8 -42.58 6.55 17.26
C ALA A 8 -43.97 6.24 17.84
N ALA A 9 -44.84 5.60 17.06
CA ALA A 9 -46.16 5.15 17.51
C ALA A 9 -46.06 4.13 18.66
N ALA A 10 -45.16 3.13 18.54
CA ALA A 10 -44.98 2.10 19.56
C ALA A 10 -44.39 2.64 20.88
N CYS A 11 -43.53 3.66 20.81
CA CYS A 11 -42.94 4.29 22.01
C CYS A 11 -43.71 5.48 22.56
N GLY A 12 -44.79 5.95 21.90
CA GLY A 12 -45.54 7.12 22.31
C GLY A 12 -44.75 8.44 22.24
N VAL A 13 -43.78 8.54 21.31
CA VAL A 13 -42.94 9.73 21.15
C VAL A 13 -43.00 10.26 19.70
N SER A 14 -42.42 11.45 19.46
CA SER A 14 -42.34 11.99 18.10
C SER A 14 -41.28 11.27 17.25
N VAL A 15 -41.44 11.29 15.91
CA VAL A 15 -40.41 10.78 14.97
C VAL A 15 -39.09 11.49 15.17
N ALA A 16 -39.11 12.79 15.50
CA ALA A 16 -37.92 13.56 15.82
C ALA A 16 -37.21 13.03 17.08
N THR A 17 -38.00 12.66 18.12
CA THR A 17 -37.47 12.04 19.34
C THR A 17 -36.85 10.69 19.05
N VAL A 18 -37.48 9.85 18.22
CA VAL A 18 -36.92 8.56 17.78
C VAL A 18 -35.57 8.77 17.05
N SER A 19 -35.53 9.71 16.09
CA SER A 19 -34.30 10.03 15.35
C SER A 19 -33.19 10.49 16.29
N LYS A 20 -33.48 11.39 17.24
CA LYS A 20 -32.50 11.88 18.22
C LYS A 20 -32.04 10.78 19.17
N ALA A 21 -32.95 9.93 19.66
CA ALA A 21 -32.62 8.80 20.53
C ALA A 21 -31.73 7.75 19.87
N LEU A 22 -31.99 7.41 18.59
CA LEU A 22 -31.17 6.48 17.81
C LEU A 22 -29.80 7.04 17.50
N ASN A 23 -29.66 8.36 17.35
CA ASN A 23 -28.40 9.06 17.08
C ASN A 23 -27.69 9.59 18.35
N ASP A 24 -28.14 9.13 19.53
CA ASP A 24 -27.50 9.42 20.83
C ASP A 24 -27.41 10.90 21.22
N HIS A 25 -28.33 11.72 20.74
CA HIS A 25 -28.37 13.14 21.10
C HIS A 25 -28.48 13.37 22.60
N ALA A 26 -27.76 14.37 23.15
CA ALA A 26 -27.66 14.65 24.56
C ALA A 26 -28.95 15.22 25.16
N ASP A 27 -29.86 15.78 24.35
CA ASP A 27 -31.14 16.35 24.75
C ASP A 27 -32.24 15.29 24.96
N ILE A 28 -31.94 14.00 24.79
CA ILE A 28 -32.85 12.88 25.04
C ILE A 28 -32.40 12.11 26.28
N SER A 29 -33.33 11.83 27.20
CA SER A 29 -33.04 11.08 28.41
C SER A 29 -32.58 9.64 28.09
N GLU A 30 -31.68 9.08 28.91
CA GLU A 30 -31.18 7.72 28.75
C GLU A 30 -32.28 6.66 28.75
N ASP A 31 -33.35 6.87 29.54
CA ASP A 31 -34.49 5.94 29.56
C ASP A 31 -35.25 5.95 28.24
N THR A 32 -35.45 7.12 27.65
CA THR A 32 -36.08 7.25 26.32
C THR A 32 -35.18 6.61 25.25
N LYS A 33 -33.86 6.84 25.29
CA LYS A 33 -32.92 6.20 24.36
C LYS A 33 -32.99 4.68 24.46
N LYS A 34 -32.95 4.13 25.69
CA LYS A 34 -33.05 2.67 25.95
C LYS A 34 -34.36 2.10 25.41
N ASN A 35 -35.50 2.75 25.68
CA ASN A 35 -36.79 2.28 25.23
C ASN A 35 -36.90 2.28 23.70
N VAL A 36 -36.49 3.37 23.04
CA VAL A 36 -36.53 3.49 21.57
C VAL A 36 -35.59 2.45 20.93
N ARG A 37 -34.37 2.26 21.44
CA ARG A 37 -33.42 1.26 20.93
C ARG A 37 -33.93 -0.17 21.11
N ARG A 38 -34.57 -0.48 22.24
CA ARG A 38 -35.21 -1.77 22.49
C ARG A 38 -36.34 -2.00 21.49
N MET A 39 -37.28 -1.06 21.36
CA MET A 39 -38.40 -1.19 20.42
C MET A 39 -37.95 -1.31 18.97
N ALA A 40 -36.93 -0.55 18.56
CA ALA A 40 -36.35 -0.66 17.22
C ALA A 40 -35.82 -2.07 16.94
N ARG A 41 -35.13 -2.70 17.90
CA ARG A 41 -34.62 -4.10 17.78
C ARG A 41 -35.77 -5.10 17.72
N GLU A 42 -36.75 -5.00 18.61
CA GLU A 42 -37.91 -5.91 18.67
C GLU A 42 -38.76 -5.85 17.39
N MET A 43 -38.86 -4.68 16.77
CA MET A 43 -39.58 -4.50 15.51
C MET A 43 -38.75 -4.80 14.28
N GLY A 44 -37.45 -5.11 14.41
CA GLY A 44 -36.58 -5.37 13.29
C GLY A 44 -36.25 -4.13 12.43
N TYR A 45 -36.24 -2.95 13.06
CA TYR A 45 -35.86 -1.73 12.38
C TYR A 45 -34.36 -1.63 12.23
N PHE A 46 -33.92 -1.39 11.00
CA PHE A 46 -32.53 -1.04 10.67
C PHE A 46 -32.48 0.39 10.14
N PRO A 47 -31.58 1.25 10.67
CA PRO A 47 -31.36 2.58 10.11
C PRO A 47 -30.99 2.50 8.63
N ASN A 48 -31.64 3.30 7.80
CA ASN A 48 -31.33 3.37 6.39
C ASN A 48 -30.13 4.33 6.19
N SER A 49 -28.97 3.78 5.78
CA SER A 49 -27.75 4.55 5.53
C SER A 49 -27.95 5.61 4.44
N VAL A 50 -28.74 5.32 3.40
CA VAL A 50 -29.04 6.27 2.32
C VAL A 50 -29.83 7.48 2.86
N ALA A 51 -30.84 7.24 3.71
CA ALA A 51 -31.60 8.32 4.33
C ALA A 51 -30.74 9.16 5.30
N ARG A 52 -29.78 8.53 5.96
CA ARG A 52 -28.79 9.23 6.80
C ARG A 52 -27.86 10.08 5.93
N ALA A 53 -27.33 9.53 4.85
CA ALA A 53 -26.45 10.22 3.93
C ALA A 53 -27.09 11.48 3.32
N LEU A 54 -28.38 11.40 2.91
CA LEU A 54 -29.15 12.55 2.42
C LEU A 54 -29.28 13.68 3.46
N LYS A 55 -29.30 13.35 4.76
CA LYS A 55 -29.43 14.35 5.84
C LYS A 55 -28.07 14.93 6.24
N THR A 56 -27.01 14.13 6.25
CA THR A 56 -25.68 14.50 6.77
C THR A 56 -24.69 14.89 5.67
N ASN A 57 -25.04 14.63 4.42
CA ASN A 57 -24.16 14.71 3.25
C ASN A 57 -22.88 13.86 3.41
N LYS A 58 -22.95 12.78 4.23
CA LYS A 58 -21.87 11.82 4.46
C LYS A 58 -22.40 10.40 4.40
N THR A 59 -21.71 9.55 3.64
CA THR A 59 -22.07 8.13 3.51
C THR A 59 -21.35 7.25 4.51
N TYR A 60 -20.24 7.74 5.08
CA TYR A 60 -19.28 6.98 5.88
C TYR A 60 -18.71 5.78 5.10
N ASN A 61 -18.52 5.97 3.80
CA ASN A 61 -17.97 4.95 2.91
C ASN A 61 -16.79 5.51 2.10
N ILE A 62 -15.66 4.83 2.18
CA ILE A 62 -14.43 5.18 1.48
C ILE A 62 -14.22 4.20 0.33
N GLY A 63 -13.92 4.76 -0.86
CA GLY A 63 -13.53 3.97 -2.02
C GLY A 63 -12.08 3.50 -1.91
N VAL A 64 -11.81 2.27 -2.31
CA VAL A 64 -10.45 1.74 -2.46
C VAL A 64 -10.23 1.43 -3.94
N LEU A 65 -9.39 2.23 -4.61
CA LEU A 65 -8.95 1.95 -5.96
C LEU A 65 -7.65 1.14 -5.88
N PHE A 66 -7.75 -0.12 -6.28
CA PHE A 66 -6.64 -1.06 -6.30
C PHE A 66 -6.72 -1.90 -7.59
N VAL A 67 -5.74 -1.70 -8.49
CA VAL A 67 -5.68 -2.37 -9.79
C VAL A 67 -4.26 -2.85 -10.02
N GLU A 68 -4.00 -4.08 -9.67
CA GLU A 68 -2.67 -4.69 -9.78
C GLU A 68 -2.51 -5.36 -11.15
N GLU A 69 -1.52 -4.92 -11.93
CA GLU A 69 -1.34 -5.33 -13.33
C GLU A 69 -0.80 -6.76 -13.48
N ALA A 70 -0.06 -7.28 -12.49
CA ALA A 70 0.46 -8.65 -12.52
C ALA A 70 -0.58 -9.71 -12.11
N HIS A 71 -1.85 -9.30 -11.94
CA HIS A 71 -2.98 -10.19 -11.63
C HIS A 71 -2.87 -10.98 -10.31
N SER A 72 -2.02 -10.54 -9.38
CA SER A 72 -1.98 -11.10 -8.01
C SER A 72 -3.14 -10.60 -7.15
N GLY A 73 -3.74 -9.48 -7.51
CA GLY A 73 -4.88 -8.89 -6.83
C GLY A 73 -4.61 -8.66 -5.34
N LEU A 74 -5.58 -8.97 -4.48
CA LEU A 74 -5.48 -8.80 -3.03
C LEU A 74 -4.48 -9.77 -2.35
N THR A 75 -3.84 -10.67 -3.10
CA THR A 75 -2.76 -11.53 -2.58
C THR A 75 -1.37 -10.89 -2.72
N HIS A 76 -1.30 -9.63 -3.13
CA HIS A 76 -0.07 -8.85 -3.12
C HIS A 76 0.32 -8.53 -1.67
N ASP A 77 1.29 -9.27 -1.10
CA ASP A 77 1.63 -9.23 0.33
C ASP A 77 1.82 -7.81 0.88
N PHE A 78 2.65 -7.00 0.24
CA PHE A 78 2.90 -5.63 0.68
C PHE A 78 1.61 -4.81 0.74
N PHE A 79 0.87 -4.73 -0.37
CA PHE A 79 -0.37 -3.95 -0.41
C PHE A 79 -1.50 -4.57 0.41
N ALA A 80 -1.55 -5.90 0.55
CA ALA A 80 -2.52 -6.56 1.43
C ALA A 80 -2.36 -6.09 2.88
N HIS A 81 -1.13 -5.99 3.38
CA HIS A 81 -0.85 -5.49 4.72
C HIS A 81 -1.12 -3.98 4.87
N VAL A 82 -0.79 -3.17 3.85
CA VAL A 82 -1.10 -1.74 3.84
C VAL A 82 -2.62 -1.53 3.90
N LEU A 83 -3.37 -2.23 3.04
CA LEU A 83 -4.83 -2.12 2.98
C LEU A 83 -5.52 -2.69 4.23
N ASP A 84 -4.98 -3.74 4.87
CA ASP A 84 -5.49 -4.24 6.14
C ASP A 84 -5.33 -3.20 7.26
N SER A 85 -4.16 -2.57 7.36
CA SER A 85 -3.94 -1.48 8.32
C SER A 85 -4.83 -0.27 8.05
N PHE A 86 -4.96 0.12 6.77
CA PHE A 86 -5.89 1.18 6.35
C PHE A 86 -7.32 0.85 6.79
N LYS A 87 -7.82 -0.34 6.44
CA LYS A 87 -9.16 -0.83 6.80
C LYS A 87 -9.40 -0.75 8.30
N ARG A 88 -8.51 -1.33 9.11
CA ARG A 88 -8.65 -1.32 10.58
C ARG A 88 -8.73 0.10 11.14
N THR A 89 -7.99 1.03 10.56
CA THR A 89 -7.96 2.42 11.02
C THR A 89 -9.24 3.17 10.66
N VAL A 90 -9.74 3.03 9.45
CA VAL A 90 -10.99 3.70 9.03
C VAL A 90 -12.22 3.11 9.73
N GLU A 91 -12.24 1.79 10.01
CA GLU A 91 -13.28 1.13 10.79
C GLU A 91 -13.40 1.69 12.23
N GLN A 92 -12.27 1.99 12.88
CA GLN A 92 -12.26 2.62 14.21
C GLN A 92 -12.89 4.01 14.20
N GLN A 93 -12.91 4.68 13.06
CA GLN A 93 -13.53 6.00 12.86
C GLN A 93 -14.96 5.90 12.30
N GLY A 94 -15.49 4.69 12.18
CA GLY A 94 -16.87 4.44 11.73
C GLY A 94 -17.07 4.51 10.22
N TYR A 95 -16.02 4.41 9.43
CA TYR A 95 -16.09 4.31 7.98
C TYR A 95 -16.05 2.86 7.49
N ASP A 96 -16.86 2.56 6.48
CA ASP A 96 -16.78 1.33 5.70
C ASP A 96 -15.85 1.54 4.49
N ILE A 97 -15.34 0.46 3.90
CA ILE A 97 -14.60 0.50 2.64
C ILE A 97 -15.33 -0.27 1.53
N THR A 98 -15.20 0.23 0.31
CA THR A 98 -15.71 -0.43 -0.89
C THR A 98 -14.67 -0.37 -2.00
N PHE A 99 -14.31 -1.53 -2.56
CA PHE A 99 -13.40 -1.55 -3.72
C PHE A 99 -14.08 -0.97 -4.96
N LEU A 100 -13.38 -0.07 -5.64
CA LEU A 100 -13.80 0.41 -6.95
C LEU A 100 -13.50 -0.64 -8.01
N ASN A 101 -14.50 -0.90 -8.84
CA ASN A 101 -14.34 -1.80 -9.99
C ASN A 101 -14.34 -0.98 -11.27
N CYS A 102 -13.33 -1.15 -12.11
CA CYS A 102 -13.35 -0.71 -13.48
C CYS A 102 -14.11 -1.74 -14.31
N ASN A 103 -15.40 -1.50 -14.54
CA ASN A 103 -16.20 -2.46 -15.33
C ASN A 103 -16.33 -1.95 -16.79
N LYS A 104 -15.22 -2.03 -17.54
CA LYS A 104 -15.16 -1.65 -18.98
C LYS A 104 -16.07 -2.49 -19.87
N SER A 105 -16.61 -3.60 -19.36
CA SER A 105 -17.52 -4.50 -20.09
C SER A 105 -18.98 -4.10 -20.00
N ARG A 106 -19.34 -3.06 -19.27
CA ARG A 106 -20.72 -2.56 -19.20
C ARG A 106 -21.05 -1.74 -20.45
N PRO A 107 -22.33 -1.69 -20.89
CA PRO A 107 -22.75 -0.85 -22.03
C PRO A 107 -22.42 0.63 -21.88
N ASN A 108 -22.39 1.13 -20.65
CA ASN A 108 -21.98 2.50 -20.31
C ASN A 108 -20.95 2.41 -19.18
N PRO A 109 -19.66 2.26 -19.48
CA PRO A 109 -18.61 2.23 -18.47
C PRO A 109 -18.50 3.62 -17.82
N MET A 110 -18.36 3.63 -16.51
CA MET A 110 -18.06 4.85 -15.73
C MET A 110 -16.56 4.92 -15.48
N SER A 111 -15.99 6.13 -15.53
CA SER A 111 -14.64 6.37 -15.03
C SER A 111 -14.57 6.14 -13.52
N TYR A 112 -13.37 6.05 -12.95
CA TYR A 112 -13.20 5.90 -11.50
C TYR A 112 -13.83 7.05 -10.72
N LEU A 113 -13.74 8.27 -11.24
CA LEU A 113 -14.37 9.46 -10.64
C LEU A 113 -15.90 9.38 -10.69
N GLU A 114 -16.46 9.08 -11.88
CA GLU A 114 -17.91 8.92 -12.04
C GLU A 114 -18.46 7.82 -11.14
N HIS A 115 -17.78 6.67 -11.06
CA HIS A 115 -18.18 5.58 -10.20
C HIS A 115 -18.11 5.97 -8.71
N SER A 116 -17.06 6.69 -8.30
CA SER A 116 -16.92 7.18 -6.94
C SER A 116 -18.07 8.12 -6.55
N ARG A 117 -18.42 9.05 -7.44
CA ARG A 117 -19.56 9.96 -7.25
C ARG A 117 -20.90 9.23 -7.27
N TYR A 118 -21.09 8.28 -8.19
CA TYR A 118 -22.30 7.46 -8.25
C TYR A 118 -22.53 6.64 -6.97
N ARG A 119 -21.46 6.10 -6.38
CA ARG A 119 -21.50 5.37 -5.12
C ARG A 119 -21.55 6.27 -3.90
N GLY A 120 -21.32 7.57 -4.07
CA GLY A 120 -21.32 8.57 -3.00
C GLY A 120 -20.19 8.35 -1.99
N PHE A 121 -18.97 8.00 -2.45
CA PHE A 121 -17.85 7.87 -1.53
C PHE A 121 -17.47 9.24 -0.96
N ASP A 122 -17.21 9.28 0.35
CA ASP A 122 -16.74 10.48 1.03
C ASP A 122 -15.28 10.80 0.68
N GLY A 123 -14.53 9.79 0.26
CA GLY A 123 -13.16 9.90 -0.22
C GLY A 123 -12.67 8.60 -0.84
N VAL A 124 -11.48 8.63 -1.44
CA VAL A 124 -10.87 7.46 -2.10
C VAL A 124 -9.40 7.32 -1.69
N VAL A 125 -8.97 6.10 -1.36
CA VAL A 125 -7.56 5.74 -1.31
C VAL A 125 -7.17 5.03 -2.61
N ILE A 126 -6.03 5.41 -3.17
CA ILE A 126 -5.48 4.83 -4.40
C ILE A 126 -4.19 4.09 -4.06
N ALA A 127 -4.11 2.83 -4.43
CA ALA A 127 -2.94 1.99 -4.22
C ALA A 127 -2.74 1.02 -5.38
N CYS A 128 -1.48 0.77 -5.74
CA CYS A 128 -1.10 -0.22 -6.74
C CYS A 128 -1.82 -0.05 -8.09
N VAL A 129 -1.78 1.15 -8.65
CA VAL A 129 -2.37 1.47 -9.96
C VAL A 129 -1.30 2.00 -10.90
N ASN A 130 -1.60 2.00 -12.19
CA ASN A 130 -0.85 2.83 -13.13
C ASN A 130 -1.27 4.30 -12.96
N PHE A 131 -0.41 5.10 -12.36
CA PHE A 131 -0.68 6.52 -12.12
C PHE A 131 -0.66 7.39 -13.40
N GLU A 132 -0.25 6.83 -14.54
CA GLU A 132 -0.31 7.46 -15.85
C GLU A 132 -1.64 7.16 -16.57
N ASP A 133 -2.50 6.29 -16.01
CA ASP A 133 -3.83 6.01 -16.58
C ASP A 133 -4.69 7.31 -16.52
N PRO A 134 -5.27 7.74 -17.66
CA PRO A 134 -6.09 8.95 -17.72
C PRO A 134 -7.26 8.96 -16.72
N GLU A 135 -7.88 7.80 -16.43
CA GLU A 135 -8.97 7.71 -15.45
C GLU A 135 -8.47 7.88 -14.01
N VAL A 136 -7.23 7.47 -13.71
CA VAL A 136 -6.58 7.71 -12.43
C VAL A 136 -6.21 9.19 -12.29
N ILE A 137 -5.68 9.80 -13.35
CA ILE A 137 -5.35 11.23 -13.39
C ILE A 137 -6.63 12.07 -13.17
N GLU A 138 -7.74 11.74 -13.85
CA GLU A 138 -9.04 12.40 -13.67
C GLU A 138 -9.47 12.38 -12.18
N LEU A 139 -9.33 11.23 -11.51
CA LEU A 139 -9.68 11.09 -10.09
C LEU A 139 -8.75 11.91 -9.20
N LEU A 140 -7.44 11.92 -9.48
CA LEU A 140 -6.45 12.70 -8.76
C LEU A 140 -6.63 14.21 -8.91
N GLU A 141 -7.08 14.69 -10.08
CA GLU A 141 -7.32 16.12 -10.33
C GLU A 141 -8.68 16.61 -9.82
N SER A 142 -9.58 15.69 -9.46
CA SER A 142 -10.93 16.01 -8.99
C SER A 142 -10.96 16.73 -7.64
N ASP A 143 -12.13 17.22 -7.24
CA ASP A 143 -12.43 17.80 -5.93
C ASP A 143 -12.64 16.77 -4.83
N LEU A 144 -12.75 15.47 -5.18
CA LEU A 144 -12.95 14.40 -4.23
C LEU A 144 -11.73 14.26 -3.30
N PRO A 145 -11.92 14.06 -1.97
CA PRO A 145 -10.85 13.68 -1.07
C PRO A 145 -10.14 12.41 -1.54
N VAL A 146 -8.84 12.51 -1.80
CA VAL A 146 -8.02 11.38 -2.27
C VAL A 146 -6.69 11.36 -1.55
N VAL A 147 -6.25 10.17 -1.16
CA VAL A 147 -4.87 9.88 -0.72
C VAL A 147 -4.26 8.82 -1.63
N ALA A 148 -3.08 9.09 -2.17
CA ALA A 148 -2.31 8.15 -2.98
C ALA A 148 -1.28 7.42 -2.12
N ILE A 149 -1.12 6.11 -2.34
CA ILE A 149 -0.11 5.30 -1.69
C ILE A 149 0.92 4.89 -2.74
N ASP A 150 2.19 5.02 -2.38
CA ASP A 150 3.38 4.66 -3.18
C ASP A 150 3.52 5.42 -4.50
N CYS A 151 2.93 6.62 -4.57
CA CYS A 151 3.10 7.56 -5.67
C CYS A 151 3.21 8.99 -5.16
N GLU A 152 4.23 9.71 -5.59
CA GLU A 152 4.33 11.15 -5.33
C GLU A 152 3.37 11.91 -6.24
N CYS A 153 2.28 12.38 -5.68
CA CYS A 153 1.25 13.12 -6.39
C CYS A 153 1.19 14.58 -5.94
N ARG A 154 1.56 15.52 -6.85
CA ARG A 154 1.47 16.96 -6.55
C ARG A 154 0.04 17.47 -6.36
N ALA A 155 -0.94 16.76 -6.89
CA ALA A 155 -2.34 17.16 -6.84
C ALA A 155 -3.02 16.77 -5.52
N LYS A 156 -2.54 15.74 -4.81
CA LYS A 156 -3.16 15.16 -3.62
C LYS A 156 -2.12 14.81 -2.54
N THR A 157 -2.59 14.51 -1.35
CA THR A 157 -1.75 13.96 -0.28
C THR A 157 -1.28 12.55 -0.66
N SER A 158 -0.01 12.27 -0.39
CA SER A 158 0.64 11.00 -0.71
C SER A 158 1.29 10.39 0.52
N VAL A 159 1.25 9.07 0.61
CA VAL A 159 2.01 8.30 1.61
C VAL A 159 2.96 7.36 0.87
N LEU A 160 4.25 7.57 1.06
CA LEU A 160 5.31 6.88 0.35
C LEU A 160 6.15 6.03 1.30
N SER A 161 6.71 4.96 0.78
CA SER A 161 7.88 4.33 1.39
C SER A 161 9.11 5.19 1.15
N ASP A 162 9.98 5.33 2.16
CA ASP A 162 11.28 6.00 2.01
C ASP A 162 12.25 5.08 1.27
N ASN A 163 12.09 5.07 -0.07
CA ASN A 163 12.86 4.22 -0.96
C ASN A 163 14.36 4.54 -0.93
N GLU A 164 14.71 5.81 -0.82
CA GLU A 164 16.12 6.24 -0.74
C GLU A 164 16.77 5.76 0.56
N ALA A 165 16.11 5.93 1.71
CA ALA A 165 16.63 5.44 2.98
C ALA A 165 16.72 3.90 3.01
N GLY A 166 15.79 3.19 2.35
CA GLY A 166 15.84 1.73 2.26
C GLY A 166 17.08 1.24 1.48
N ILE A 167 17.28 1.76 0.28
CA ILE A 167 18.45 1.39 -0.55
C ILE A 167 19.76 1.83 0.13
N SER A 168 19.79 3.03 0.75
CA SER A 168 20.96 3.49 1.49
C SER A 168 21.37 2.49 2.57
N GLN A 169 20.40 1.98 3.37
CA GLN A 169 20.69 0.97 4.40
C GLN A 169 21.29 -0.32 3.83
N LEU A 170 20.79 -0.81 2.68
CA LEU A 170 21.35 -2.00 2.02
C LEU A 170 22.77 -1.74 1.49
N MET A 171 22.98 -0.60 0.84
CA MET A 171 24.28 -0.23 0.28
C MET A 171 25.33 -0.01 1.37
N ASP A 172 24.96 0.67 2.46
CA ASP A 172 25.85 0.86 3.61
C ASP A 172 26.23 -0.49 4.24
N TYR A 173 25.25 -1.40 4.39
CA TYR A 173 25.50 -2.74 4.91
C TYR A 173 26.39 -3.58 3.97
N ALA A 174 26.19 -3.49 2.66
CA ALA A 174 27.06 -4.13 1.68
C ALA A 174 28.50 -3.60 1.80
N ARG A 175 28.66 -2.29 1.93
CA ARG A 175 29.98 -1.65 2.08
C ARG A 175 30.67 -2.02 3.39
N GLU A 176 29.95 -2.05 4.52
CA GLU A 176 30.46 -2.52 5.82
C GLU A 176 31.01 -3.94 5.75
N LEU A 177 30.44 -4.80 4.91
CA LEU A 177 30.85 -6.17 4.71
C LEU A 177 31.90 -6.33 3.59
N GLY A 178 32.40 -5.23 3.03
CA GLY A 178 33.51 -5.21 2.06
C GLY A 178 33.10 -5.49 0.62
N HIS A 179 31.82 -5.45 0.28
CA HIS A 179 31.40 -5.62 -1.12
C HIS A 179 31.69 -4.36 -1.93
N GLU A 180 32.29 -4.56 -3.10
CA GLU A 180 32.63 -3.52 -4.08
C GLU A 180 31.96 -3.77 -5.44
N ARG A 181 31.77 -5.04 -5.79
CA ARG A 181 31.05 -5.46 -7.00
C ARG A 181 29.60 -5.78 -6.62
N ILE A 182 28.78 -4.74 -6.60
CA ILE A 182 27.38 -4.79 -6.17
C ILE A 182 26.50 -4.71 -7.41
N ALA A 183 25.74 -5.76 -7.72
CA ALA A 183 24.74 -5.71 -8.77
C ALA A 183 23.38 -5.28 -8.22
N TYR A 184 22.61 -4.58 -9.04
CA TYR A 184 21.27 -4.16 -8.72
C TYR A 184 20.28 -4.56 -9.82
N ILE A 185 19.41 -5.50 -9.51
CA ILE A 185 18.27 -5.84 -10.36
C ILE A 185 17.13 -4.89 -10.02
N THR A 186 16.68 -4.12 -11.02
CA THR A 186 15.59 -3.15 -10.84
C THR A 186 14.25 -3.81 -11.11
N GLY A 187 13.15 -3.21 -10.61
CA GLY A 187 11.80 -3.56 -11.02
C GLY A 187 11.37 -2.82 -12.29
N LYS A 188 10.06 -2.91 -12.63
CA LYS A 188 9.40 -2.16 -13.70
C LYS A 188 9.71 -0.66 -13.61
N ASP A 189 9.77 0.03 -14.75
CA ASP A 189 9.96 1.50 -14.79
C ASP A 189 8.81 2.19 -14.03
N SER A 190 9.18 2.83 -12.94
CA SER A 190 8.27 3.54 -12.04
C SER A 190 9.03 4.61 -11.25
N ALA A 191 8.30 5.50 -10.58
CA ALA A 191 8.90 6.49 -9.68
C ALA A 191 9.71 5.79 -8.55
N VAL A 192 9.21 4.69 -8.01
CA VAL A 192 9.89 3.86 -6.99
C VAL A 192 11.22 3.33 -7.52
N THR A 193 11.20 2.71 -8.70
CA THR A 193 12.42 2.19 -9.36
C THR A 193 13.43 3.29 -9.61
N LYS A 194 13.00 4.44 -10.11
CA LYS A 194 13.87 5.59 -10.37
C LYS A 194 14.52 6.12 -9.09
N ALA A 195 13.76 6.26 -8.01
CA ALA A 195 14.28 6.71 -6.72
C ALA A 195 15.32 5.73 -6.15
N ARG A 196 15.00 4.43 -6.17
CA ARG A 196 15.91 3.37 -5.70
C ARG A 196 17.19 3.30 -6.52
N LEU A 197 17.08 3.33 -7.86
CA LEU A 197 18.24 3.28 -8.76
C LEU A 197 19.11 4.53 -8.61
N LYS A 198 18.51 5.70 -8.46
CA LYS A 198 19.25 6.94 -8.19
C LYS A 198 20.06 6.81 -6.90
N CYS A 199 19.43 6.37 -5.81
CA CYS A 199 20.11 6.17 -4.53
C CYS A 199 21.27 5.15 -4.64
N TYR A 200 21.06 4.02 -5.33
CA TYR A 200 22.13 3.06 -5.60
C TYR A 200 23.34 3.72 -6.31
N LYS A 201 23.09 4.45 -7.39
CA LYS A 201 24.16 5.15 -8.16
C LYS A 201 24.86 6.21 -7.31
N ASP A 202 24.11 6.96 -6.48
CA ASP A 202 24.67 7.97 -5.61
C ASP A 202 25.53 7.35 -4.49
N LYS A 203 25.11 6.22 -3.91
CA LYS A 203 25.91 5.46 -2.93
C LYS A 203 27.19 4.85 -3.53
N MET A 204 27.13 4.31 -4.75
CA MET A 204 28.35 3.83 -5.44
C MET A 204 29.36 4.95 -5.61
N LYS A 205 28.92 6.17 -5.98
CA LYS A 205 29.80 7.36 -6.07
C LYS A 205 30.34 7.76 -4.71
N GLU A 206 29.49 7.81 -3.66
CA GLU A 206 29.88 8.11 -2.28
C GLU A 206 30.99 7.19 -1.78
N PHE A 207 30.90 5.90 -2.12
CA PHE A 207 31.91 4.90 -1.77
C PHE A 207 33.18 4.96 -2.63
N GLY A 208 33.20 5.79 -3.67
CA GLY A 208 34.30 5.84 -4.64
C GLY A 208 34.39 4.59 -5.53
N LEU A 209 33.30 3.86 -5.70
CA LEU A 209 33.23 2.63 -6.49
C LEU A 209 32.76 2.92 -7.92
N PRO A 210 33.26 2.17 -8.93
CA PRO A 210 32.81 2.33 -10.30
C PRO A 210 31.36 1.85 -10.45
N ILE A 211 30.54 2.65 -11.14
CA ILE A 211 29.22 2.20 -11.57
C ILE A 211 29.41 1.37 -12.83
N ARG A 212 29.08 0.09 -12.73
CA ARG A 212 29.12 -0.84 -13.86
C ARG A 212 27.71 -0.96 -14.40
N GLU A 213 27.44 -0.39 -15.56
CA GLU A 213 26.07 -0.39 -16.12
C GLU A 213 25.61 -1.82 -16.43
N GLU A 214 26.52 -2.76 -16.70
CA GLU A 214 26.23 -4.19 -16.88
C GLU A 214 25.73 -4.88 -15.61
N TYR A 215 25.95 -4.31 -14.43
CA TYR A 215 25.43 -4.81 -13.15
C TYR A 215 24.06 -4.23 -12.80
N ILE A 216 23.56 -3.30 -13.62
CA ILE A 216 22.22 -2.71 -13.45
C ILE A 216 21.30 -3.36 -14.47
N VAL A 217 20.51 -4.32 -14.05
CA VAL A 217 19.68 -5.13 -14.94
C VAL A 217 18.20 -4.91 -14.64
N ALA A 218 17.41 -4.67 -15.69
CA ALA A 218 15.98 -4.48 -15.56
C ALA A 218 15.24 -5.82 -15.45
N SER A 219 14.26 -5.88 -14.53
CA SER A 219 13.33 -6.98 -14.37
C SER A 219 11.93 -6.42 -14.06
N GLU A 220 11.01 -7.28 -13.69
CA GLU A 220 9.69 -6.91 -13.20
C GLU A 220 9.59 -7.21 -11.70
N TYR A 221 8.75 -6.43 -11.00
CA TYR A 221 8.43 -6.74 -9.60
C TYR A 221 7.70 -8.07 -9.51
N ARG A 222 8.09 -8.90 -8.54
CA ARG A 222 7.46 -10.19 -8.21
C ARG A 222 7.50 -11.22 -9.34
N ASP A 223 8.21 -10.99 -10.42
CA ASP A 223 8.40 -11.97 -11.49
C ASP A 223 9.64 -12.85 -11.22
N ILE A 224 9.36 -14.04 -10.64
CA ILE A 224 10.37 -15.04 -10.31
C ILE A 224 11.09 -15.54 -11.58
N GLY A 225 10.33 -15.71 -12.68
CA GLY A 225 10.87 -16.25 -13.94
C GLY A 225 11.81 -15.29 -14.63
N GLN A 226 11.39 -14.06 -14.81
CA GLN A 226 12.23 -13.03 -15.43
C GLN A 226 13.46 -12.72 -14.57
N THR A 227 13.29 -12.63 -13.24
CA THR A 227 14.41 -12.43 -12.34
C THR A 227 15.41 -13.58 -12.40
N ALA A 228 14.94 -14.82 -12.54
CA ALA A 228 15.81 -15.98 -12.74
C ALA A 228 16.64 -15.85 -14.03
N MET A 229 16.04 -15.39 -15.13
CA MET A 229 16.74 -15.18 -16.41
C MET A 229 17.87 -14.14 -16.26
N VAL A 230 17.54 -12.94 -15.76
CA VAL A 230 18.54 -11.86 -15.64
C VAL A 230 19.62 -12.19 -14.60
N THR A 231 19.29 -12.97 -13.56
CA THR A 231 20.28 -13.47 -12.61
C THR A 231 21.26 -14.44 -13.29
N THR A 232 20.76 -15.30 -14.17
CA THR A 232 21.61 -16.21 -14.97
C THR A 232 22.58 -15.43 -15.85
N GLU A 233 22.12 -14.35 -16.48
CA GLU A 233 22.97 -13.47 -17.30
C GLU A 233 24.07 -12.79 -16.48
N LEU A 234 23.73 -12.26 -15.29
CA LEU A 234 24.70 -11.66 -14.37
C LEU A 234 25.78 -12.65 -13.93
N LEU A 235 25.40 -13.90 -13.65
CA LEU A 235 26.34 -14.94 -13.21
C LEU A 235 27.17 -15.55 -14.36
N ALA A 236 26.78 -15.30 -15.60
CA ALA A 236 27.56 -15.72 -16.79
C ALA A 236 28.63 -14.69 -17.20
N MET A 237 28.70 -13.54 -16.53
CA MET A 237 29.70 -12.51 -16.82
C MET A 237 31.14 -12.97 -16.48
N PRO A 238 32.17 -12.47 -17.17
CA PRO A 238 33.58 -12.79 -16.85
C PRO A 238 33.96 -12.36 -15.41
N GLU A 239 33.40 -11.30 -14.93
CA GLU A 239 33.57 -10.81 -13.57
C GLU A 239 32.19 -10.74 -12.91
N ILE A 240 31.89 -11.71 -12.06
CA ILE A 240 30.58 -11.78 -11.38
C ILE A 240 30.50 -10.83 -10.20
N PRO A 241 29.30 -10.31 -9.85
CA PRO A 241 29.13 -9.50 -8.64
C PRO A 241 29.35 -10.34 -7.37
N THR A 242 29.82 -9.72 -6.30
CA THR A 242 29.94 -10.37 -4.98
C THR A 242 28.65 -10.26 -4.16
N CYS A 243 27.77 -9.35 -4.54
CA CYS A 243 26.41 -9.30 -4.01
C CYS A 243 25.40 -8.80 -5.04
N ILE A 244 24.16 -9.24 -4.92
CA ILE A 244 23.02 -8.82 -5.75
C ILE A 244 21.92 -8.27 -4.87
N LEU A 245 21.48 -7.04 -5.17
CA LEU A 245 20.29 -6.44 -4.60
C LEU A 245 19.11 -6.66 -5.55
N PHE A 246 18.03 -7.23 -5.04
CA PHE A 246 16.82 -7.53 -5.80
C PHE A 246 15.74 -6.48 -5.55
N PRO A 247 14.81 -6.26 -6.51
CA PRO A 247 13.76 -5.25 -6.39
C PRO A 247 12.73 -5.56 -5.30
N ASP A 248 12.51 -6.84 -5.02
CA ASP A 248 11.64 -7.34 -3.95
C ASP A 248 12.02 -8.76 -3.50
N ASP A 249 11.36 -9.28 -2.47
CA ASP A 249 11.68 -10.59 -1.88
C ASP A 249 11.25 -11.77 -2.78
N TYR A 250 10.23 -11.64 -3.63
CA TYR A 250 9.87 -12.68 -4.63
C TYR A 250 10.91 -12.76 -5.74
N ALA A 251 11.37 -11.61 -6.23
CA ALA A 251 12.48 -11.54 -7.18
C ALA A 251 13.74 -12.15 -6.58
N ALA A 252 14.06 -11.84 -5.31
CA ALA A 252 15.19 -12.46 -4.62
C ALA A 252 15.05 -13.98 -4.53
N TYR A 253 13.85 -14.50 -4.28
CA TYR A 253 13.61 -15.95 -4.29
C TYR A 253 13.91 -16.58 -5.67
N GLY A 254 13.55 -15.92 -6.76
CA GLY A 254 13.90 -16.33 -8.12
C GLY A 254 15.40 -16.40 -8.33
N GLY A 255 16.12 -15.35 -7.95
CA GLY A 255 17.58 -15.29 -8.05
C GLY A 255 18.29 -16.33 -7.18
N ILE A 256 17.83 -16.54 -5.94
CA ILE A 256 18.36 -17.57 -5.03
C ILE A 256 18.28 -18.96 -5.65
N ASN A 257 17.16 -19.28 -6.30
CA ASN A 257 16.99 -20.59 -6.95
C ASN A 257 18.00 -20.80 -8.10
N VAL A 258 18.27 -19.76 -8.89
CA VAL A 258 19.28 -19.81 -9.96
C VAL A 258 20.69 -19.98 -9.39
N ILE A 259 21.07 -19.14 -8.43
CA ILE A 259 22.40 -19.19 -7.79
C ILE A 259 22.69 -20.61 -7.28
N ARG A 260 21.73 -21.21 -6.58
CA ARG A 260 21.82 -22.59 -6.08
C ARG A 260 21.84 -23.62 -7.21
N GLY A 261 21.02 -23.43 -8.24
CA GLY A 261 20.97 -24.31 -9.40
C GLY A 261 22.30 -24.37 -10.16
N MET A 262 23.08 -23.28 -10.11
CA MET A 262 24.45 -23.21 -10.65
C MET A 262 25.51 -23.76 -9.67
N GLY A 263 25.13 -24.30 -8.54
CA GLY A 263 26.02 -24.88 -7.52
C GLY A 263 26.71 -23.87 -6.62
N MET A 264 26.36 -22.59 -6.71
CA MET A 264 26.91 -21.53 -5.86
C MET A 264 26.22 -21.52 -4.50
N LYS A 265 26.96 -21.16 -3.45
CA LYS A 265 26.48 -21.06 -2.07
C LYS A 265 26.15 -19.62 -1.70
N ILE A 266 25.06 -19.46 -0.95
CA ILE A 266 24.63 -18.20 -0.39
C ILE A 266 24.72 -18.34 1.14
N PRO A 267 25.45 -17.47 1.81
CA PRO A 267 26.14 -16.26 1.34
C PRO A 267 27.62 -16.46 0.95
N GLU A 268 28.17 -17.69 1.00
CA GLU A 268 29.62 -17.95 0.94
C GLU A 268 30.26 -17.53 -0.38
N ASP A 269 29.59 -17.75 -1.52
CA ASP A 269 30.08 -17.38 -2.85
C ASP A 269 29.51 -16.05 -3.33
N ILE A 270 28.27 -15.75 -2.94
CA ILE A 270 27.56 -14.53 -3.31
C ILE A 270 26.52 -14.14 -2.28
N SER A 271 26.52 -12.89 -1.88
CA SER A 271 25.50 -12.33 -0.97
C SER A 271 24.27 -11.85 -1.75
N VAL A 272 23.09 -11.97 -1.17
CA VAL A 272 21.84 -11.49 -1.77
C VAL A 272 20.96 -10.76 -0.77
N ALA A 273 20.30 -9.71 -1.24
CA ALA A 273 19.29 -9.01 -0.44
C ALA A 273 18.04 -8.70 -1.28
N GLY A 274 16.88 -8.83 -0.64
CA GLY A 274 15.58 -8.43 -1.19
C GLY A 274 15.11 -7.07 -0.70
N TYR A 275 13.83 -6.82 -0.91
CA TYR A 275 13.11 -5.63 -0.46
C TYR A 275 11.65 -6.01 -0.14
N ASP A 276 10.97 -5.27 0.70
CA ASP A 276 9.60 -5.38 1.24
C ASP A 276 9.54 -6.02 2.63
N GLY A 277 10.37 -7.04 2.93
CA GLY A 277 10.36 -7.74 4.22
C GLY A 277 9.09 -8.54 4.45
N ILE A 278 8.55 -9.15 3.37
CA ILE A 278 7.35 -9.98 3.45
C ILE A 278 7.62 -11.28 4.22
N SER A 279 6.56 -12.02 4.55
CA SER A 279 6.65 -13.27 5.33
C SER A 279 7.56 -14.32 4.67
N LEU A 280 7.62 -14.34 3.35
CA LEU A 280 8.49 -15.22 2.56
C LEU A 280 9.98 -15.04 2.93
N ALA A 281 10.43 -13.79 3.16
CA ALA A 281 11.84 -13.50 3.48
C ALA A 281 12.33 -14.23 4.75
N ALA A 282 11.45 -14.44 5.72
CA ALA A 282 11.75 -15.18 6.95
C ALA A 282 11.69 -16.71 6.78
N GLN A 283 11.04 -17.21 5.73
CA GLN A 283 10.84 -18.64 5.45
C GLN A 283 11.90 -19.23 4.51
N ILE A 284 12.50 -18.39 3.66
CA ILE A 284 13.63 -18.79 2.79
C ILE A 284 14.80 -19.23 3.68
N GLN A 285 15.50 -20.28 3.26
CA GLN A 285 16.71 -20.77 3.91
C GLN A 285 17.90 -20.69 2.96
N PRO A 286 18.99 -19.99 3.32
CA PRO A 286 19.19 -19.14 4.50
C PRO A 286 18.23 -17.95 4.51
N ARG A 287 17.88 -17.39 5.69
CA ARG A 287 16.93 -16.29 5.83
C ARG A 287 17.37 -15.07 5.03
N LEU A 288 16.46 -14.52 4.25
CA LEU A 288 16.76 -13.40 3.36
C LEU A 288 17.04 -12.10 4.15
N THR A 289 18.14 -11.45 3.82
CA THR A 289 18.38 -10.05 4.19
C THR A 289 17.50 -9.16 3.34
N THR A 290 16.76 -8.24 3.95
CA THR A 290 15.77 -7.43 3.22
C THR A 290 15.50 -6.09 3.93
N ILE A 291 14.93 -5.13 3.22
CA ILE A 291 14.31 -3.96 3.83
C ILE A 291 12.85 -4.28 4.16
N ARG A 292 12.50 -4.31 5.42
CA ARG A 292 11.10 -4.43 5.83
C ARG A 292 10.45 -3.06 5.83
N GLN A 293 9.51 -2.88 4.94
CA GLN A 293 8.69 -1.68 4.87
C GLN A 293 7.67 -1.67 6.02
N ASP A 294 7.37 -0.49 6.57
CA ASP A 294 6.38 -0.34 7.65
C ASP A 294 4.97 -0.19 7.06
N THR A 295 4.43 -1.31 6.56
CA THR A 295 3.09 -1.37 5.94
C THR A 295 1.98 -0.97 6.90
N GLU A 296 2.16 -1.23 8.20
CA GLU A 296 1.19 -0.84 9.23
C GLU A 296 1.12 0.67 9.37
N LEU A 297 2.27 1.34 9.50
CA LEU A 297 2.32 2.80 9.58
C LEU A 297 1.85 3.46 8.28
N MET A 298 2.18 2.89 7.11
CA MET A 298 1.71 3.41 5.81
C MET A 298 0.18 3.40 5.72
N GLY A 299 -0.45 2.25 5.98
CA GLY A 299 -1.90 2.11 5.92
C GLY A 299 -2.61 3.00 6.94
N LYS A 300 -2.12 3.03 8.18
CA LYS A 300 -2.63 3.90 9.24
C LYS A 300 -2.53 5.39 8.85
N THR A 301 -1.37 5.82 8.39
CA THR A 301 -1.15 7.21 7.98
C THR A 301 -2.08 7.61 6.82
N ALA A 302 -2.22 6.75 5.81
CA ALA A 302 -3.11 7.02 4.69
C ALA A 302 -4.58 7.16 5.13
N ALA A 303 -5.03 6.31 6.06
CA ALA A 303 -6.37 6.39 6.62
C ALA A 303 -6.59 7.68 7.44
N GLU A 304 -5.68 7.99 8.35
CA GLU A 304 -5.76 9.20 9.17
C GLU A 304 -5.78 10.46 8.31
N LYS A 305 -4.91 10.55 7.30
CA LYS A 305 -4.86 11.67 6.37
C LYS A 305 -6.14 11.80 5.55
N LEU A 306 -6.66 10.70 5.01
CA LEU A 306 -7.89 10.74 4.23
C LEU A 306 -9.08 11.19 5.08
N ILE A 307 -9.22 10.66 6.30
CA ILE A 307 -10.29 11.06 7.23
C ILE A 307 -10.14 12.54 7.60
N GLN A 308 -8.94 13.02 7.88
CA GLN A 308 -8.69 14.43 8.17
C GLN A 308 -9.16 15.34 7.03
N ILE A 309 -8.88 14.96 5.77
CA ILE A 309 -9.32 15.72 4.59
C ILE A 309 -10.86 15.71 4.46
N ILE A 310 -11.49 14.54 4.69
CA ILE A 310 -12.96 14.39 4.64
C ILE A 310 -13.63 15.21 5.73
N GLU A 311 -13.10 15.19 6.95
CA GLU A 311 -13.73 15.85 8.10
C GLU A 311 -13.50 17.38 8.12
N ASN A 312 -12.43 17.87 7.47
CA ASN A 312 -12.03 19.27 7.47
C ASN A 312 -11.83 19.80 6.04
N PRO A 313 -12.87 19.86 5.20
CA PRO A 313 -12.75 20.27 3.81
C PRO A 313 -12.19 21.70 3.70
N GLY A 314 -11.17 21.88 2.87
CA GLY A 314 -10.54 23.18 2.61
C GLY A 314 -9.54 23.66 3.68
N GLN A 315 -9.32 22.92 4.76
CA GLN A 315 -8.37 23.27 5.82
C GLN A 315 -7.05 22.50 5.72
N PHE A 316 -6.95 21.57 4.77
CA PHE A 316 -5.80 20.69 4.63
C PHE A 316 -4.91 21.11 3.48
N GLU A 317 -3.63 21.35 3.75
CA GLU A 317 -2.60 21.45 2.72
C GLU A 317 -2.21 20.04 2.26
N LYS A 318 -1.95 19.92 0.96
CA LYS A 318 -1.45 18.69 0.36
C LYS A 318 -0.03 18.42 0.86
N GLU A 319 0.24 17.20 1.26
CA GLU A 319 1.55 16.81 1.79
C GLU A 319 1.98 15.44 1.26
N THR A 320 3.28 15.22 1.28
CA THR A 320 3.87 13.91 1.04
C THR A 320 4.48 13.41 2.35
N VAL A 321 3.94 12.29 2.85
CA VAL A 321 4.44 11.64 4.06
C VAL A 321 5.31 10.46 3.66
N SER A 322 6.58 10.46 4.08
CA SER A 322 7.52 9.38 3.82
C SER A 322 7.66 8.47 5.04
N VAL A 323 7.48 7.17 4.85
CA VAL A 323 7.55 6.14 5.89
C VAL A 323 8.81 5.31 5.72
N LYS A 324 9.67 5.29 6.75
CA LYS A 324 10.96 4.61 6.71
C LYS A 324 10.81 3.10 6.93
N GLY A 325 11.41 2.32 6.03
CA GLY A 325 11.65 0.90 6.24
C GLY A 325 12.88 0.63 7.11
N LYS A 326 13.05 -0.61 7.55
CA LYS A 326 14.16 -1.08 8.39
C LYS A 326 14.89 -2.24 7.75
N LEU A 327 16.22 -2.20 7.76
CA LEU A 327 17.04 -3.34 7.38
C LEU A 327 16.82 -4.51 8.36
N VAL A 328 16.43 -5.65 7.81
CA VAL A 328 16.35 -6.93 8.51
C VAL A 328 17.54 -7.77 8.05
N LYS A 329 18.53 -7.90 8.91
CA LYS A 329 19.71 -8.72 8.64
C LYS A 329 19.32 -10.19 8.73
N GLY A 330 19.37 -10.87 7.58
CA GLY A 330 19.16 -12.31 7.45
C GLY A 330 20.50 -13.06 7.46
N GLU A 331 20.50 -14.21 6.80
CA GLU A 331 21.66 -15.12 6.67
C GLU A 331 22.19 -15.15 5.22
N THR A 332 21.51 -14.49 4.28
CA THR A 332 21.89 -14.45 2.85
C THR A 332 22.95 -13.41 2.54
N PHE A 333 23.46 -12.69 3.54
CA PHE A 333 24.43 -11.63 3.34
C PHE A 333 25.55 -11.76 4.36
N ALA A 334 26.79 -11.88 3.89
CA ALA A 334 27.99 -12.06 4.71
C ALA A 334 29.14 -11.15 4.22
N LYS A 335 30.30 -11.27 4.87
CA LYS A 335 31.51 -10.60 4.40
C LYS A 335 31.84 -11.05 2.98
N ASN A 336 32.36 -10.11 2.19
CA ASN A 336 32.85 -10.43 0.86
C ASN A 336 33.86 -11.58 0.92
N PRO A 337 33.65 -12.69 0.18
CA PRO A 337 34.51 -13.87 0.23
C PRO A 337 35.94 -13.61 -0.28
N GLU A 338 36.18 -12.48 -0.94
CA GLU A 338 37.50 -12.11 -1.49
C GLU A 338 38.37 -11.30 -0.49
N ILE A 339 37.85 -10.98 0.69
CA ILE A 339 38.53 -10.28 1.78
C ILE A 339 38.64 -11.21 2.99
#